data_be9dcb02e7275f63f1271cfb2d52884c
#
_entry.id   be9dcb02e7275f63f1271cfb2d52884c
#
_cell.length_a   1.000
_cell.length_b   1.000
_cell.length_c   1.000
_cell.angle_alpha   90.00
_cell.angle_beta   90.00
_cell.angle_gamma   90.00
#
_symmetry.space_group_name_H-M   'P 1'
#
loop_
_entity.id
_entity.type
_entity.pdbx_description
1 polymer ?
#
loop_
_entity_poly.entity_id
_entity_poly.type
_entity_poly.pdbx_seq_one_letter_code
_entity_poly.pdbx_strand_id
1 'polypeptide(L)'
;MNVLRDTHRALVPGGLLLDFHPIAPPWPWVVARSGEELGELRHEPFLDDLRATEGGMANTVRRGLFERIGERTRDIATHFDDPAEMLDEWLSEDEDWASPELRRRLESHAGPIDVVDRAVFHLYRRP
;
A
#
# COMPACT_ATOMS: atom_id res chain seq x y z
N MET A 1 -11.39 -11.48 14.97
CA MET A 1 -10.65 -10.58 15.87
C MET A 1 -10.81 -9.13 15.41
N ASN A 2 -11.14 -8.24 16.31
CA ASN A 2 -11.26 -6.82 15.97
C ASN A 2 -9.98 -6.10 16.43
N VAL A 3 -9.03 -5.96 15.51
CA VAL A 3 -7.72 -5.35 15.77
C VAL A 3 -7.85 -3.91 16.27
N LEU A 4 -8.79 -3.15 15.72
CA LEU A 4 -8.98 -1.74 16.11
C LEU A 4 -9.55 -1.61 17.52
N ARG A 5 -10.44 -2.49 17.91
CA ARG A 5 -10.98 -2.53 19.28
C ARG A 5 -9.88 -2.92 20.27
N ASP A 6 -9.07 -3.91 19.94
CA ASP A 6 -7.99 -4.37 20.80
C ASP A 6 -6.91 -3.29 20.93
N THR A 7 -6.58 -2.59 19.83
CA THR A 7 -5.67 -1.45 19.85
C THR A 7 -6.22 -0.33 20.74
N HIS A 8 -7.50 0.00 20.62
CA HIS A 8 -8.13 1.00 21.46
C HIS A 8 -8.02 0.66 22.95
N ARG A 9 -8.26 -0.60 23.33
CA ARG A 9 -8.12 -1.06 24.71
C ARG A 9 -6.69 -0.97 25.22
N ALA A 10 -5.71 -1.24 24.35
CA ALA A 10 -4.29 -1.22 24.72
C ALA A 10 -3.75 0.20 24.91
N LEU A 11 -4.37 1.21 24.30
CA LEU A 11 -3.92 2.60 24.41
C LEU A 11 -4.54 3.28 25.63
N VAL A 12 -3.73 4.05 26.34
CA VAL A 12 -4.22 4.98 27.36
C VAL A 12 -4.95 6.15 26.70
N PRO A 13 -5.86 6.87 27.40
CA PRO A 13 -6.41 8.11 26.88
C PRO A 13 -5.30 9.08 26.46
N GLY A 14 -5.42 9.67 25.27
CA GLY A 14 -4.38 10.48 24.66
C GLY A 14 -3.31 9.69 23.91
N GLY A 15 -3.33 8.36 23.97
CA GLY A 15 -2.41 7.50 23.21
C GLY A 15 -2.58 7.63 21.70
N LEU A 16 -1.51 7.42 20.97
CA LEU A 16 -1.46 7.61 19.51
C LEU A 16 -1.42 6.28 18.77
N LEU A 17 -2.11 6.25 17.63
CA LEU A 17 -2.08 5.15 16.67
C LEU A 17 -1.68 5.72 15.32
N LEU A 18 -0.60 5.18 14.73
CA LEU A 18 -0.23 5.48 13.36
C LEU A 18 -0.68 4.32 12.47
N ASP A 19 -1.54 4.62 11.52
CA ASP A 19 -1.94 3.71 10.48
C ASP A 19 -1.32 4.15 9.16
N PHE A 20 -0.76 3.21 8.40
CA PHE A 20 -0.40 3.49 7.03
C PHE A 20 -0.76 2.31 6.16
N HIS A 21 -1.18 2.59 4.94
CA HIS A 21 -1.50 1.56 3.97
C HIS A 21 -1.34 2.09 2.55
N PRO A 22 -1.08 1.22 1.57
CA PRO A 22 -1.05 1.62 0.18
C PRO A 22 -2.46 2.01 -0.28
N ILE A 23 -2.52 2.93 -1.24
CA ILE A 23 -3.77 3.37 -1.84
C ILE A 23 -3.74 3.20 -3.35
N ALA A 24 -4.90 3.07 -3.95
CA ALA A 24 -5.08 3.03 -5.40
C ALA A 24 -6.40 3.73 -5.76
N PRO A 25 -6.51 4.46 -6.86
CA PRO A 25 -5.41 4.96 -7.70
C PRO A 25 -4.54 6.02 -7.02
N PRO A 26 -3.32 6.23 -7.45
CA PRO A 26 -2.67 5.52 -8.55
C PRO A 26 -2.25 4.11 -8.15
N TRP A 27 -2.23 3.21 -9.13
CA TRP A 27 -1.69 1.88 -8.95
C TRP A 27 -0.16 1.97 -8.79
N PRO A 28 0.47 1.02 -8.08
CA PRO A 28 1.92 0.95 -8.05
C PRO A 28 2.48 0.89 -9.47
N TRP A 29 3.63 1.51 -9.69
CA TRP A 29 4.25 1.53 -11.02
C TRP A 29 5.73 1.19 -10.95
N VAL A 30 6.23 0.67 -12.07
CA VAL A 30 7.62 0.24 -12.19
C VAL A 30 8.38 1.26 -12.99
N VAL A 31 9.52 1.69 -12.47
CA VAL A 31 10.37 2.71 -13.08
C VAL A 31 11.77 2.15 -13.28
N ALA A 32 12.30 2.29 -14.50
CA ALA A 32 13.68 1.96 -14.78
C ALA A 32 14.62 3.02 -14.17
N ARG A 33 15.89 2.66 -14.03
CA ARG A 33 16.92 3.57 -13.53
C ARG A 33 17.02 4.88 -14.32
N SER A 34 16.69 4.85 -15.60
CA SER A 34 16.65 6.03 -16.48
C SER A 34 15.50 7.00 -16.16
N GLY A 35 14.54 6.57 -15.35
CA GLY A 35 13.29 7.29 -15.10
C GLY A 35 12.14 6.87 -16.01
N GLU A 36 12.38 5.96 -16.97
CA GLU A 36 11.33 5.44 -17.84
C GLU A 36 10.33 4.61 -17.05
N GLU A 37 9.05 4.92 -17.17
CA GLU A 37 7.98 4.15 -16.58
C GLU A 37 7.69 2.91 -17.43
N LEU A 38 7.83 1.72 -16.85
CA LEU A 38 7.67 0.47 -17.56
C LEU A 38 6.22 -0.04 -17.54
N GLY A 39 5.44 0.34 -16.56
CA GLY A 39 4.04 -0.02 -16.47
C GLY A 39 3.51 -0.02 -15.04
N GLU A 40 2.22 -0.30 -14.92
CA GLU A 40 1.51 -0.36 -13.64
C GLU A 40 1.32 -1.79 -13.17
N LEU A 41 1.36 -1.96 -11.85
CA LEU A 41 0.99 -3.20 -11.17
C LEU A 41 -0.45 -3.07 -10.72
N ARG A 42 -1.35 -3.90 -11.26
CA ARG A 42 -2.78 -3.84 -10.96
C ARG A 42 -3.31 -5.15 -10.46
N HIS A 43 -4.14 -5.07 -9.43
CA HIS A 43 -4.83 -6.22 -8.86
C HIS A 43 -6.19 -5.73 -8.33
N GLU A 44 -7.24 -5.89 -9.13
CA GLU A 44 -8.56 -5.34 -8.81
C GLU A 44 -9.09 -5.76 -7.42
N PRO A 45 -8.90 -7.02 -6.97
CA PRO A 45 -9.35 -7.42 -5.63
C PRO A 45 -8.77 -6.59 -4.48
N PHE A 46 -7.60 -5.98 -4.68
CA PHE A 46 -7.00 -5.07 -3.70
C PHE A 46 -7.92 -3.89 -3.34
N LEU A 47 -8.72 -3.42 -4.30
CA LEU A 47 -9.64 -2.31 -4.06
C LEU A 47 -10.71 -2.64 -3.02
N ASP A 48 -11.16 -3.89 -2.98
CA ASP A 48 -12.14 -4.33 -1.99
C ASP A 48 -11.53 -4.36 -0.59
N ASP A 49 -10.30 -4.85 -0.47
CA ASP A 49 -9.55 -4.86 0.79
C ASP A 49 -9.29 -3.43 1.27
N LEU A 50 -8.95 -2.53 0.36
CA LEU A 50 -8.73 -1.12 0.66
C LEU A 50 -10.01 -0.46 1.19
N ARG A 51 -11.15 -0.69 0.54
CA ARG A 51 -12.44 -0.17 0.99
C ARG A 51 -12.81 -0.70 2.37
N ALA A 52 -12.57 -1.97 2.63
CA ALA A 52 -12.83 -2.57 3.94
C ALA A 52 -11.97 -1.93 5.02
N THR A 53 -10.69 -1.71 4.76
CA THR A 53 -9.76 -1.05 5.68
C THR A 53 -10.20 0.38 5.99
N GLU A 54 -10.46 1.17 4.95
CA GLU A 54 -10.89 2.56 5.11
C GLU A 54 -12.25 2.68 5.80
N GLY A 55 -13.18 1.78 5.47
CA GLY A 55 -14.50 1.72 6.10
C GLY A 55 -14.43 1.37 7.58
N GLY A 56 -13.55 0.44 7.95
CA GLY A 56 -13.30 0.07 9.34
C GLY A 56 -12.76 1.24 10.16
N MET A 57 -11.78 1.97 9.64
CA MET A 57 -11.24 3.16 10.31
C MET A 57 -12.27 4.28 10.43
N ALA A 58 -13.00 4.57 9.35
CA ALA A 58 -14.06 5.57 9.39
C ALA A 58 -15.14 5.24 10.43
N ASN A 59 -15.48 3.98 10.58
CA ASN A 59 -16.43 3.53 11.59
C ASN A 59 -15.93 3.77 13.01
N THR A 60 -14.65 3.50 13.30
CA THR A 60 -14.07 3.76 14.63
C THR A 60 -14.08 5.25 14.98
N VAL A 61 -13.83 6.11 14.01
CA VAL A 61 -13.90 7.56 14.19
C VAL A 61 -15.33 8.00 14.47
N ARG A 62 -16.31 7.51 13.70
CA ARG A 62 -17.74 7.83 13.93
C ARG A 62 -18.21 7.39 15.31
N ARG A 63 -17.69 6.27 15.82
CA ARG A 63 -18.03 5.74 17.15
C ARG A 63 -17.29 6.44 18.28
N GLY A 64 -16.41 7.39 17.99
CA GLY A 64 -15.66 8.12 18.99
C GLY A 64 -14.53 7.34 19.65
N LEU A 65 -14.13 6.20 19.09
CA LEU A 65 -13.03 5.38 19.62
C LEU A 65 -11.67 6.01 19.30
N PHE A 66 -11.57 6.65 18.13
CA PHE A 66 -10.38 7.35 17.68
C PHE A 66 -10.74 8.70 17.07
N GLU A 67 -9.84 9.66 17.22
CA GLU A 67 -9.89 10.96 16.56
C GLU A 67 -8.73 11.04 15.57
N ARG A 68 -9.01 11.32 14.31
CA ARG A 68 -7.95 11.53 13.31
C ARG A 68 -7.38 12.93 13.48
N ILE A 69 -6.08 13.02 13.77
CA ILE A 69 -5.39 14.27 14.03
C ILE A 69 -4.33 14.62 12.98
N GLY A 70 -4.05 13.74 12.05
CA GLY A 70 -3.10 14.00 10.98
C GLY A 70 -3.27 13.05 9.80
N GLU A 71 -2.88 13.53 8.61
CA GLU A 71 -2.88 12.76 7.38
C GLU A 71 -1.74 13.22 6.48
N ARG A 72 -1.03 12.26 5.88
CA ARG A 72 -0.03 12.54 4.86
C ARG A 72 -0.04 11.45 3.79
N THR A 73 0.27 11.85 2.57
CA THR A 73 0.44 10.93 1.44
C THR A 73 1.89 10.98 0.98
N ARG A 74 2.48 9.81 0.72
CA ARG A 74 3.87 9.68 0.25
C ARG A 74 3.98 8.61 -0.81
N ASP A 75 4.88 8.82 -1.75
CA ASP A 75 5.31 7.80 -2.68
C ASP A 75 6.53 7.09 -2.10
N ILE A 76 6.46 5.77 -2.05
CA ILE A 76 7.50 4.91 -1.46
C ILE A 76 8.09 4.09 -2.59
N ALA A 77 9.40 4.22 -2.79
CA ALA A 77 10.13 3.45 -3.80
C ALA A 77 10.81 2.25 -3.16
N THR A 78 10.60 1.08 -3.72
CA THR A 78 11.31 -0.15 -3.36
C THR A 78 12.24 -0.50 -4.49
N HIS A 79 13.52 -0.61 -4.18
CA HIS A 79 14.56 -0.91 -5.15
C HIS A 79 14.74 -2.41 -5.34
N PHE A 80 14.91 -2.82 -6.60
CA PHE A 80 15.28 -4.18 -6.99
C PHE A 80 16.47 -4.13 -7.94
N ASP A 81 17.48 -4.96 -7.68
CA ASP A 81 18.67 -5.01 -8.54
C ASP A 81 18.37 -5.56 -9.93
N ASP A 82 17.37 -6.45 -10.03
CA ASP A 82 16.89 -6.93 -11.31
C ASP A 82 15.37 -7.17 -11.29
N PRO A 83 14.75 -7.19 -12.49
CA PRO A 83 13.30 -7.41 -12.59
C PRO A 83 12.82 -8.77 -12.08
N ALA A 84 13.65 -9.80 -12.13
CA ALA A 84 13.26 -11.14 -11.66
C ALA A 84 12.99 -11.16 -10.16
N GLU A 85 13.78 -10.45 -9.37
CA GLU A 85 13.55 -10.30 -7.93
C GLU A 85 12.20 -9.66 -7.64
N MET A 86 11.85 -8.62 -8.40
CA MET A 86 10.57 -7.94 -8.26
C MET A 86 9.40 -8.86 -8.60
N LEU A 87 9.51 -9.61 -9.70
CA LEU A 87 8.47 -10.54 -10.12
C LEU A 87 8.24 -11.63 -9.09
N ASP A 88 9.30 -12.17 -8.49
CA ASP A 88 9.20 -13.17 -7.43
C ASP A 88 8.46 -12.64 -6.21
N GLU A 89 8.66 -11.39 -5.85
CA GLU A 89 8.02 -10.76 -4.69
C GLU A 89 6.57 -10.36 -4.96
N TRP A 90 6.28 -9.82 -6.15
CA TRP A 90 4.97 -9.27 -6.50
C TRP A 90 4.01 -10.27 -7.13
N LEU A 91 4.48 -11.45 -7.49
CA LEU A 91 3.65 -12.50 -8.08
C LEU A 91 3.58 -13.70 -7.15
N SER A 92 2.38 -14.06 -6.75
CA SER A 92 2.11 -15.29 -6.01
C SER A 92 1.08 -16.11 -6.76
N GLU A 93 0.82 -17.33 -6.32
CA GLU A 93 -0.21 -18.17 -6.90
C GLU A 93 -1.60 -17.53 -6.84
N ASP A 94 -1.85 -16.74 -5.80
CA ASP A 94 -3.16 -16.14 -5.51
C ASP A 94 -3.28 -14.69 -5.99
N GLU A 95 -2.17 -14.01 -6.24
CA GLU A 95 -2.17 -12.60 -6.63
C GLU A 95 -1.27 -12.36 -7.85
N ASP A 96 -1.86 -11.87 -8.90
CA ASP A 96 -1.16 -11.50 -10.12
C ASP A 96 -1.32 -10.00 -10.40
N TRP A 97 -0.27 -9.23 -10.11
CA TRP A 97 -0.25 -7.78 -10.25
C TRP A 97 0.31 -7.32 -11.59
N ALA A 98 0.97 -8.20 -12.33
CA ALA A 98 1.62 -7.84 -13.59
C ALA A 98 0.86 -8.41 -14.79
N SER A 99 0.47 -7.52 -15.72
CA SER A 99 -0.10 -7.94 -17.00
C SER A 99 0.92 -8.73 -17.83
N PRO A 100 0.49 -9.54 -18.81
CA PRO A 100 1.41 -10.21 -19.71
C PRO A 100 2.33 -9.23 -20.45
N GLU A 101 1.85 -8.06 -20.80
CA GLU A 101 2.66 -7.02 -21.44
C GLU A 101 3.76 -6.48 -20.51
N LEU A 102 3.41 -6.18 -19.25
CA LEU A 102 4.38 -5.72 -18.28
C LEU A 102 5.43 -6.79 -17.99
N ARG A 103 5.01 -8.05 -17.87
CA ARG A 103 5.94 -9.18 -17.69
C ARG A 103 6.94 -9.26 -18.82
N ARG A 104 6.50 -9.13 -20.07
CA ARG A 104 7.41 -9.14 -21.23
C ARG A 104 8.40 -7.99 -21.19
N ARG A 105 7.96 -6.80 -20.82
CA ARG A 105 8.85 -5.64 -20.67
C ARG A 105 9.90 -5.88 -19.59
N LEU A 106 9.49 -6.43 -18.46
CA LEU A 106 10.39 -6.72 -17.34
C LEU A 106 11.38 -7.83 -17.69
N GLU A 107 10.93 -8.88 -18.36
CA GLU A 107 11.80 -9.98 -18.79
C GLU A 107 12.86 -9.54 -19.79
N SER A 108 12.55 -8.55 -20.63
CA SER A 108 13.49 -8.00 -21.61
C SER A 108 14.29 -6.81 -21.09
N HIS A 109 13.97 -6.32 -19.90
CA HIS A 109 14.68 -5.19 -19.31
C HIS A 109 15.94 -5.66 -18.58
N ALA A 110 17.08 -5.00 -18.87
CA ALA A 110 18.33 -5.24 -18.17
C ALA A 110 18.60 -4.11 -17.19
N GLY A 111 18.92 -4.46 -15.96
CA GLY A 111 19.33 -3.51 -14.94
C GLY A 111 18.29 -3.25 -13.83
N PRO A 112 18.65 -2.38 -12.89
CA PRO A 112 17.83 -2.09 -11.73
C PRO A 112 16.51 -1.40 -12.07
N ILE A 113 15.52 -1.65 -11.24
CA ILE A 113 14.20 -1.03 -11.30
C ILE A 113 13.74 -0.63 -9.91
N ASP A 114 12.82 0.31 -9.83
CA ASP A 114 12.11 0.66 -8.61
C ASP A 114 10.63 0.40 -8.81
N VAL A 115 9.97 -0.11 -7.77
CA VAL A 115 8.52 -0.12 -7.67
C VAL A 115 8.12 1.05 -6.79
N VAL A 116 7.31 1.96 -7.33
CA VAL A 116 6.82 3.11 -6.59
C VAL A 116 5.36 2.86 -6.21
N ASP A 117 5.07 3.02 -4.93
CA ASP A 117 3.77 2.75 -4.36
C ASP A 117 3.34 3.95 -3.54
N ARG A 118 2.10 4.40 -3.74
CA ARG A 118 1.56 5.51 -2.97
C ARG A 118 0.91 4.99 -1.71
N ALA A 119 1.29 5.57 -0.57
CA ALA A 119 0.72 5.22 0.72
C ALA A 119 0.15 6.45 1.42
N VAL A 120 -0.90 6.25 2.19
CA VAL A 120 -1.46 7.25 3.08
C VAL A 120 -1.11 6.90 4.52
N PHE A 121 -0.74 7.93 5.28
CA PHE A 121 -0.41 7.83 6.70
C PHE A 121 -1.47 8.63 7.47
N HIS A 122 -2.16 7.97 8.39
CA HIS A 122 -3.14 8.58 9.27
C HIS A 122 -2.66 8.50 10.71
N LEU A 123 -2.67 9.63 11.40
CA LEU A 123 -2.41 9.66 12.83
C LEU A 123 -3.71 9.81 13.58
N TYR A 124 -3.95 8.92 14.52
CA TYR A 124 -5.13 8.91 15.37
C TYR A 124 -4.74 9.06 16.82
N ARG A 125 -5.66 9.65 17.59
CA ARG A 125 -5.53 9.75 19.03
C ARG A 125 -6.74 9.08 19.68
N ARG A 126 -6.51 8.34 20.75
CA ARG A 126 -7.59 7.89 21.62
C ARG A 126 -8.06 9.08 22.44
N PRO A 127 -9.35 9.50 22.30
CA PRO A 127 -9.87 10.61 23.11
C PRO A 127 -9.90 10.33 24.59
#